data_6be83748c35a9af1ef9b9e916c9d2da7
#
_entry.id   6be83748c35a9af1ef9b9e916c9d2da7
#
_cell.length_a   1.000
_cell.length_b   1.000
_cell.length_c   1.000
_cell.angle_alpha   90.00
_cell.angle_beta   90.00
_cell.angle_gamma   90.00
#
_symmetry.space_group_name_H-M   'P 1'
#
loop_
_entity.id
_entity.type
_entity.pdbx_description
1 polymer ?
#
loop_
_entity_poly.entity_id
_entity_poly.type
_entity_poly.pdbx_seq_one_letter_code
_entity_poly.pdbx_strand_id
1 'polypeptide(L)'
;RMREEGHERNAKNYRLAVDHLQRYLGSTEVMFSRLTTTTINNWIDSLSLTNRAKEMYPTCVRQIFKKALVELNDEERGLIRIKYNPWLKVSIPKSDRTMKLAISAEACREFFNRPLPKTKMLASTPELGRDIALLIFCLGGINTVDLYNLKKEDYHDGIISYKRAKTRHSRADEAYMEMRVEPFIQTTFNKYLADEEDEYLFVFHSRYRDSDSFCAGVNIGIRKICIDMGMKKEQFYCGYTFRHTWATIAQNDCDANIADVAFGLNHSQGYKVTRGYVKIDFTRAWELNAKIIDFVFFSNKKSKQGKARDLEEPAYKLFRISPKMMIHARAYFKGVVVAELTNIGFSNINQVIAALTPHLPKDMPVGCTVQFRLTNCDNQQEMVYERSKGKGF
;
A
#
# COMPACT_ATOMS: atom_id res chain seq x y z
N ARG A 1 -4.04 -10.32 -27.49
CA ARG A 1 -3.28 -9.06 -27.52
C ARG A 1 -3.18 -8.41 -26.13
N MET A 2 -4.27 -7.91 -25.48
CA MET A 2 -4.18 -7.29 -24.15
C MET A 2 -3.56 -8.20 -23.06
N ARG A 3 -3.78 -9.52 -23.10
CA ARG A 3 -3.16 -10.48 -22.19
C ARG A 3 -1.69 -10.69 -22.51
N GLU A 4 -1.33 -10.76 -23.77
CA GLU A 4 0.06 -10.87 -24.26
C GLU A 4 0.87 -9.62 -23.90
N GLU A 5 0.20 -8.47 -23.83
CA GLU A 5 0.78 -7.18 -23.39
C GLU A 5 0.77 -7.02 -21.86
N GLY A 6 0.43 -8.05 -21.07
CA GLY A 6 0.40 -8.01 -19.60
C GLY A 6 -0.78 -7.24 -18.98
N HIS A 7 -1.78 -6.87 -19.78
CA HIS A 7 -2.95 -6.12 -19.32
C HIS A 7 -4.14 -7.01 -18.94
N GLU A 8 -3.91 -8.08 -18.19
CA GLU A 8 -4.90 -9.10 -17.85
C GLU A 8 -6.17 -8.54 -17.18
N ARG A 9 -6.01 -7.61 -16.24
CA ARG A 9 -7.16 -7.01 -15.53
C ARG A 9 -8.06 -6.20 -16.46
N ASN A 10 -7.46 -5.48 -17.41
CA ASN A 10 -8.23 -4.77 -18.44
C ASN A 10 -8.91 -5.77 -19.37
N ALA A 11 -8.21 -6.78 -19.86
CA ALA A 11 -8.78 -7.84 -20.69
C ALA A 11 -9.98 -8.50 -20.03
N LYS A 12 -9.92 -8.78 -18.71
CA LYS A 12 -11.05 -9.30 -17.93
C LYS A 12 -12.24 -8.34 -17.90
N ASN A 13 -12.01 -7.02 -17.72
CA ASN A 13 -13.08 -6.02 -17.74
C ASN A 13 -13.78 -5.95 -19.10
N TYR A 14 -13.01 -5.98 -20.20
CA TYR A 14 -13.56 -6.02 -21.54
C TYR A 14 -14.38 -7.29 -21.80
N ARG A 15 -13.89 -8.44 -21.34
CA ARG A 15 -14.61 -9.71 -21.44
C ARG A 15 -15.95 -9.62 -20.69
N LEU A 16 -15.93 -9.19 -19.44
CA LEU A 16 -17.14 -9.04 -18.61
C LEU A 16 -18.15 -8.09 -19.24
N ALA A 17 -17.70 -7.00 -19.86
CA ALA A 17 -18.59 -6.05 -20.55
C ALA A 17 -19.26 -6.69 -21.76
N VAL A 18 -18.50 -7.43 -22.57
CA VAL A 18 -19.04 -8.15 -23.74
C VAL A 18 -19.99 -9.25 -23.31
N ASP A 19 -19.62 -10.09 -22.34
CA ASP A 19 -20.45 -11.17 -21.81
C ASP A 19 -21.78 -10.63 -21.24
N HIS A 20 -21.76 -9.45 -20.61
CA HIS A 20 -22.96 -8.80 -20.13
C HIS A 20 -23.86 -8.30 -21.26
N LEU A 21 -23.28 -7.67 -22.28
CA LEU A 21 -24.01 -7.20 -23.44
C LEU A 21 -24.65 -8.37 -24.22
N GLN A 22 -23.90 -9.46 -24.41
CA GLN A 22 -24.39 -10.69 -25.06
C GLN A 22 -25.60 -11.27 -24.31
N ARG A 23 -25.51 -11.37 -22.99
CA ARG A 23 -26.65 -11.83 -22.14
C ARG A 23 -27.87 -10.91 -22.26
N TYR A 24 -27.66 -9.60 -22.28
CA TYR A 24 -28.73 -8.62 -22.44
C TYR A 24 -29.43 -8.77 -23.80
N LEU A 25 -28.66 -9.00 -24.86
CA LEU A 25 -29.20 -9.16 -26.21
C LEU A 25 -29.71 -10.59 -26.52
N GLY A 26 -29.52 -11.53 -25.58
CA GLY A 26 -29.90 -12.94 -25.78
C GLY A 26 -29.13 -13.62 -26.91
N SER A 27 -27.90 -13.21 -27.20
CA SER A 27 -27.12 -13.73 -28.33
C SER A 27 -25.62 -13.75 -28.00
N THR A 28 -24.95 -14.84 -28.38
CA THR A 28 -23.49 -14.96 -28.28
C THR A 28 -22.76 -14.20 -29.40
N GLU A 29 -23.45 -13.88 -30.49
CA GLU A 29 -22.94 -13.06 -31.58
C GLU A 29 -23.69 -11.73 -31.63
N VAL A 30 -22.94 -10.63 -31.53
CA VAL A 30 -23.50 -9.29 -31.57
C VAL A 30 -23.05 -8.59 -32.85
N MET A 31 -23.93 -8.52 -33.82
CA MET A 31 -23.68 -7.76 -35.05
C MET A 31 -23.66 -6.25 -34.75
N PHE A 32 -22.77 -5.50 -35.42
CA PHE A 32 -22.72 -4.04 -35.28
C PHE A 32 -24.04 -3.35 -35.62
N SER A 33 -24.81 -3.89 -36.57
CA SER A 33 -26.15 -3.41 -36.98
C SER A 33 -27.19 -3.49 -35.85
N ARG A 34 -27.04 -4.40 -34.88
CA ARG A 34 -27.91 -4.52 -33.71
C ARG A 34 -27.59 -3.48 -32.62
N LEU A 35 -26.43 -2.86 -32.69
CA LEU A 35 -26.01 -1.83 -31.75
C LEU A 35 -26.57 -0.46 -32.18
N THR A 36 -27.86 -0.27 -32.01
CA THR A 36 -28.50 1.05 -32.21
C THR A 36 -28.34 1.91 -30.97
N THR A 37 -28.51 3.24 -31.12
CA THR A 37 -28.52 4.17 -29.97
C THR A 37 -29.54 3.74 -28.92
N THR A 38 -30.75 3.34 -29.35
CA THR A 38 -31.83 2.87 -28.44
C THR A 38 -31.42 1.58 -27.73
N THR A 39 -30.90 0.60 -28.43
CA THR A 39 -30.43 -0.66 -27.85
C THR A 39 -29.37 -0.41 -26.75
N ILE A 40 -28.40 0.47 -27.08
CA ILE A 40 -27.31 0.80 -26.13
C ILE A 40 -27.84 1.55 -24.91
N ASN A 41 -28.73 2.54 -25.08
CA ASN A 41 -29.31 3.27 -23.96
C ASN A 41 -30.13 2.33 -23.05
N ASN A 42 -31.00 1.49 -23.61
CA ASN A 42 -31.78 0.51 -22.82
C ASN A 42 -30.86 -0.48 -22.08
N TRP A 43 -29.73 -0.88 -22.69
CA TRP A 43 -28.73 -1.70 -22.02
C TRP A 43 -28.06 -0.96 -20.86
N ILE A 44 -27.69 0.33 -21.05
CA ILE A 44 -27.11 1.18 -19.99
C ILE A 44 -28.10 1.36 -18.85
N ASP A 45 -29.37 1.57 -19.16
CA ASP A 45 -30.44 1.72 -18.14
C ASP A 45 -30.61 0.43 -17.33
N SER A 46 -30.43 -0.74 -17.94
CA SER A 46 -30.42 -2.02 -17.20
C SER A 46 -29.25 -2.16 -16.22
N LEU A 47 -28.20 -1.34 -16.34
CA LEU A 47 -27.04 -1.28 -15.45
C LEU A 47 -27.19 -0.23 -14.35
N SER A 48 -28.28 0.54 -14.30
CA SER A 48 -28.46 1.70 -13.41
C SER A 48 -28.27 1.41 -11.92
N LEU A 49 -28.62 0.21 -11.47
CA LEU A 49 -28.47 -0.25 -10.09
C LEU A 49 -27.05 -0.67 -9.73
N THR A 50 -26.13 -0.71 -10.71
CA THR A 50 -24.74 -1.10 -10.49
C THR A 50 -23.84 0.11 -10.48
N ASN A 51 -23.11 0.37 -9.38
CA ASN A 51 -22.30 1.58 -9.29
C ASN A 51 -21.22 1.65 -10.38
N ARG A 52 -20.35 0.64 -10.47
CA ARG A 52 -19.19 0.69 -11.39
C ARG A 52 -19.50 0.16 -12.78
N ALA A 53 -20.34 -0.86 -12.90
CA ALA A 53 -20.62 -1.49 -14.18
C ALA A 53 -21.37 -0.55 -15.14
N LYS A 54 -22.25 0.34 -14.63
CA LYS A 54 -22.98 1.35 -15.43
C LYS A 54 -22.05 2.28 -16.23
N GLU A 55 -20.84 2.53 -15.75
CA GLU A 55 -19.83 3.32 -16.46
C GLU A 55 -18.83 2.44 -17.22
N MET A 56 -18.31 1.42 -16.55
CA MET A 56 -17.19 0.62 -17.06
C MET A 56 -17.58 -0.23 -18.27
N TYR A 57 -18.75 -0.91 -18.23
CA TYR A 57 -19.16 -1.80 -19.33
C TYR A 57 -19.43 -1.05 -20.62
N PRO A 58 -20.25 0.02 -20.64
CA PRO A 58 -20.46 0.81 -21.85
C PRO A 58 -19.17 1.44 -22.38
N THR A 59 -18.29 1.88 -21.47
CA THR A 59 -16.97 2.42 -21.86
C THR A 59 -16.12 1.37 -22.56
N CYS A 60 -16.06 0.13 -22.04
CA CYS A 60 -15.32 -0.96 -22.68
C CYS A 60 -15.89 -1.29 -24.07
N VAL A 61 -17.21 -1.45 -24.18
CA VAL A 61 -17.86 -1.75 -25.46
C VAL A 61 -17.67 -0.62 -26.47
N ARG A 62 -17.79 0.64 -26.05
CA ARG A 62 -17.51 1.81 -26.89
C ARG A 62 -16.07 1.81 -27.44
N GLN A 63 -15.09 1.42 -26.62
CA GLN A 63 -13.71 1.34 -27.07
C GLN A 63 -13.49 0.21 -28.08
N ILE A 64 -14.12 -0.95 -27.88
CA ILE A 64 -14.13 -2.04 -28.87
C ILE A 64 -14.73 -1.55 -30.20
N PHE A 65 -15.88 -0.88 -30.11
CA PHE A 65 -16.55 -0.35 -31.31
C PHE A 65 -15.71 0.68 -32.06
N LYS A 66 -15.06 1.62 -31.34
CA LYS A 66 -14.15 2.59 -31.94
C LYS A 66 -12.98 1.91 -32.66
N LYS A 67 -12.42 0.87 -32.04
CA LYS A 67 -11.33 0.11 -32.65
C LYS A 67 -11.80 -0.61 -33.92
N ALA A 68 -13.00 -1.20 -33.88
CA ALA A 68 -13.61 -1.85 -35.04
C ALA A 68 -13.87 -0.87 -36.20
N LEU A 69 -14.29 0.38 -35.91
CA LEU A 69 -14.42 1.42 -36.92
C LEU A 69 -13.11 1.68 -37.66
N VAL A 70 -12.00 1.79 -36.91
CA VAL A 70 -10.66 2.05 -37.49
C VAL A 70 -10.15 0.85 -38.31
N GLU A 71 -10.41 -0.38 -37.83
CA GLU A 71 -9.90 -1.60 -38.47
C GLU A 71 -10.73 -2.07 -39.65
N LEU A 72 -12.03 -1.78 -39.66
CA LEU A 72 -12.96 -2.33 -40.68
C LEU A 72 -13.38 -1.31 -41.72
N ASN A 73 -13.26 -0.01 -41.46
CA ASN A 73 -13.53 1.04 -42.41
C ASN A 73 -12.21 1.54 -43.01
N ASP A 74 -12.19 1.72 -44.34
CA ASP A 74 -11.12 2.38 -45.06
C ASP A 74 -11.73 3.57 -45.80
N GLU A 75 -11.66 4.74 -45.15
CA GLU A 75 -12.27 5.98 -45.63
C GLU A 75 -11.57 6.46 -46.92
N GLU A 76 -10.25 6.23 -47.06
CA GLU A 76 -9.47 6.65 -48.21
C GLU A 76 -9.90 5.88 -49.48
N ARG A 77 -10.28 4.62 -49.33
CA ARG A 77 -10.76 3.77 -50.43
C ARG A 77 -12.29 3.72 -50.55
N GLY A 78 -13.00 4.44 -49.68
CA GLY A 78 -14.47 4.45 -49.66
C GLY A 78 -15.08 3.14 -49.17
N LEU A 79 -14.31 2.26 -48.54
CA LEU A 79 -14.77 0.96 -48.03
C LEU A 79 -15.34 1.11 -46.63
N ILE A 80 -16.60 1.45 -46.50
CA ILE A 80 -17.29 1.66 -45.22
C ILE A 80 -18.13 0.43 -44.87
N ARG A 81 -17.60 -0.43 -44.00
CA ARG A 81 -18.32 -1.63 -43.52
C ARG A 81 -19.27 -1.30 -42.37
N ILE A 82 -18.85 -0.42 -41.42
CA ILE A 82 -19.67 0.07 -40.31
C ILE A 82 -20.11 1.49 -40.66
N LYS A 83 -21.34 1.61 -41.20
CA LYS A 83 -21.90 2.90 -41.69
C LYS A 83 -22.42 3.82 -40.60
N TYR A 84 -22.78 3.30 -39.45
CA TYR A 84 -23.44 4.06 -38.38
C TYR A 84 -22.70 3.92 -37.06
N ASN A 85 -22.42 5.03 -36.39
CA ASN A 85 -21.84 5.06 -35.09
C ASN A 85 -22.89 5.46 -34.03
N PRO A 86 -23.50 4.49 -33.34
CA PRO A 86 -24.55 4.76 -32.36
C PRO A 86 -24.03 5.53 -31.11
N TRP A 87 -22.74 5.46 -30.81
CA TRP A 87 -22.12 6.04 -29.64
C TRP A 87 -22.03 7.57 -29.70
N LEU A 88 -22.25 8.20 -30.85
CA LEU A 88 -22.24 9.68 -30.97
C LEU A 88 -23.36 10.34 -30.16
N LYS A 89 -24.47 9.62 -29.94
CA LYS A 89 -25.66 10.11 -29.23
C LYS A 89 -25.88 9.40 -27.88
N VAL A 90 -24.90 8.62 -27.42
CA VAL A 90 -24.99 7.88 -26.14
C VAL A 90 -24.21 8.62 -25.05
N SER A 91 -24.90 8.96 -23.97
CA SER A 91 -24.30 9.45 -22.73
C SER A 91 -24.04 8.28 -21.77
N ILE A 92 -22.79 8.07 -21.39
CA ILE A 92 -22.44 7.03 -20.42
C ILE A 92 -22.49 7.67 -19.02
N PRO A 93 -23.32 7.14 -18.10
CA PRO A 93 -23.40 7.65 -16.74
C PRO A 93 -22.09 7.42 -16.00
N LYS A 94 -21.72 8.36 -15.15
CA LYS A 94 -20.56 8.20 -14.28
C LYS A 94 -20.91 7.31 -13.08
N SER A 95 -19.95 6.53 -12.64
CA SER A 95 -20.06 5.82 -11.37
C SER A 95 -20.04 6.81 -10.19
N ASP A 96 -20.78 6.48 -9.14
CA ASP A 96 -20.81 7.29 -7.93
C ASP A 96 -19.41 7.29 -7.29
N ARG A 97 -19.05 8.39 -6.67
CA ARG A 97 -17.79 8.46 -5.94
C ARG A 97 -17.87 7.48 -4.75
N THR A 98 -17.01 6.48 -4.77
CA THR A 98 -16.81 5.65 -3.58
C THR A 98 -16.23 6.51 -2.47
N MET A 99 -16.87 6.53 -1.32
CA MET A 99 -16.30 7.16 -0.12
C MET A 99 -14.98 6.46 0.20
N LYS A 100 -13.91 7.25 0.23
CA LYS A 100 -12.60 6.76 0.62
C LYS A 100 -12.55 6.78 2.14
N LEU A 101 -12.46 5.61 2.74
CA LEU A 101 -12.37 5.48 4.19
C LEU A 101 -10.92 5.76 4.61
N ALA A 102 -10.70 6.89 5.27
CA ALA A 102 -9.53 7.15 6.08
C ALA A 102 -9.92 7.13 7.54
N ILE A 103 -9.05 6.70 8.42
CA ILE A 103 -9.28 6.62 9.87
C ILE A 103 -8.33 7.56 10.60
N SER A 104 -8.68 7.93 11.83
CA SER A 104 -7.83 8.78 12.66
C SER A 104 -6.57 8.06 13.15
N ALA A 105 -5.60 8.81 13.64
CA ALA A 105 -4.40 8.25 14.25
C ALA A 105 -4.74 7.38 15.47
N GLU A 106 -5.77 7.76 16.25
CA GLU A 106 -6.27 6.98 17.39
C GLU A 106 -6.83 5.64 16.93
N ALA A 107 -7.69 5.64 15.90
CA ALA A 107 -8.24 4.41 15.34
C ALA A 107 -7.16 3.51 14.72
N CYS A 108 -6.10 4.10 14.14
CA CYS A 108 -4.91 3.36 13.72
C CYS A 108 -4.24 2.66 14.89
N ARG A 109 -3.97 3.39 15.96
CA ARG A 109 -3.35 2.84 17.18
C ARG A 109 -4.20 1.72 17.78
N GLU A 110 -5.50 1.92 17.89
CA GLU A 110 -6.42 0.91 18.37
C GLU A 110 -6.36 -0.36 17.51
N PHE A 111 -6.42 -0.24 16.19
CA PHE A 111 -6.35 -1.37 15.27
C PHE A 111 -5.04 -2.15 15.39
N PHE A 112 -3.90 -1.46 15.43
CA PHE A 112 -2.58 -2.11 15.44
C PHE A 112 -2.20 -2.69 16.80
N ASN A 113 -2.67 -2.11 17.91
CA ASN A 113 -2.33 -2.57 19.25
C ASN A 113 -3.31 -3.60 19.83
N ARG A 114 -4.43 -3.84 19.15
CA ARG A 114 -5.47 -4.75 19.65
C ARG A 114 -4.97 -6.20 19.67
N PRO A 115 -5.34 -7.01 20.69
CA PRO A 115 -5.15 -8.45 20.68
C PRO A 115 -5.83 -9.07 19.45
N LEU A 116 -5.16 -10.02 18.81
CA LEU A 116 -5.69 -10.63 17.59
C LEU A 116 -6.71 -11.72 17.90
N PRO A 117 -7.87 -11.74 17.21
CA PRO A 117 -8.84 -12.82 17.35
C PRO A 117 -8.28 -14.14 16.81
N LYS A 118 -8.62 -15.24 17.47
CA LYS A 118 -8.20 -16.58 17.05
C LYS A 118 -8.88 -16.99 15.74
N THR A 119 -8.16 -17.68 14.88
CA THR A 119 -8.68 -18.21 13.60
C THR A 119 -8.09 -19.57 13.28
N LYS A 120 -8.88 -20.41 12.58
CA LYS A 120 -8.41 -21.69 12.04
C LYS A 120 -7.93 -21.57 10.58
N MET A 121 -8.16 -20.42 9.93
CA MET A 121 -7.83 -20.21 8.50
C MET A 121 -6.42 -19.64 8.35
N LEU A 122 -5.47 -20.44 7.87
CA LEU A 122 -4.05 -20.05 7.76
C LEU A 122 -3.79 -19.01 6.65
N ALA A 123 -4.47 -19.10 5.51
CA ALA A 123 -4.25 -18.19 4.37
C ALA A 123 -4.81 -16.77 4.55
N SER A 124 -5.55 -16.51 5.63
CA SER A 124 -6.19 -15.20 5.87
C SER A 124 -6.28 -14.90 7.36
N THR A 125 -5.17 -15.00 8.06
CA THR A 125 -5.12 -14.76 9.50
C THR A 125 -5.32 -13.28 9.83
N PRO A 126 -5.90 -12.95 11.00
CA PRO A 126 -5.89 -11.57 11.50
C PRO A 126 -4.47 -10.99 11.59
N GLU A 127 -3.50 -11.81 11.97
CA GLU A 127 -2.10 -11.44 12.04
C GLU A 127 -1.56 -10.99 10.67
N LEU A 128 -1.74 -11.79 9.61
CA LEU A 128 -1.40 -11.37 8.25
C LEU A 128 -2.08 -10.05 7.88
N GLY A 129 -3.38 -9.92 8.16
CA GLY A 129 -4.14 -8.70 7.88
C GLY A 129 -3.55 -7.47 8.56
N ARG A 130 -3.21 -7.58 9.86
CA ARG A 130 -2.59 -6.52 10.63
C ARG A 130 -1.19 -6.18 10.14
N ASP A 131 -0.36 -7.18 9.97
CA ASP A 131 1.05 -6.99 9.61
C ASP A 131 1.18 -6.36 8.21
N ILE A 132 0.38 -6.83 7.23
CA ILE A 132 0.38 -6.22 5.89
C ILE A 132 -0.25 -4.83 5.90
N ALA A 133 -1.28 -4.57 6.71
CA ALA A 133 -1.81 -3.22 6.89
C ALA A 133 -0.74 -2.27 7.46
N LEU A 134 0.09 -2.74 8.40
CA LEU A 134 1.21 -2.00 8.96
C LEU A 134 2.27 -1.70 7.90
N LEU A 135 2.68 -2.71 7.11
CA LEU A 135 3.61 -2.52 6.00
C LEU A 135 3.06 -1.53 4.96
N ILE A 136 1.78 -1.65 4.58
CA ILE A 136 1.15 -0.68 3.67
C ILE A 136 1.24 0.73 4.23
N PHE A 137 0.88 0.92 5.49
CA PHE A 137 0.89 2.24 6.13
C PHE A 137 2.30 2.81 6.22
N CYS A 138 3.24 2.05 6.75
CA CYS A 138 4.60 2.52 7.04
C CYS A 138 5.54 2.53 5.82
N LEU A 139 5.12 2.00 4.67
CA LEU A 139 5.85 2.09 3.40
C LEU A 139 5.17 3.09 2.44
N GLY A 140 4.75 4.26 2.96
CA GLY A 140 4.18 5.33 2.16
C GLY A 140 2.85 4.97 1.49
N GLY A 141 2.08 4.06 2.06
CA GLY A 141 0.84 3.60 1.48
C GLY A 141 1.02 2.72 0.24
N ILE A 142 2.06 1.90 0.16
CA ILE A 142 2.31 0.95 -0.94
C ILE A 142 1.06 0.12 -1.25
N ASN A 143 0.82 -0.21 -2.52
CA ASN A 143 -0.31 -1.08 -2.86
C ASN A 143 0.06 -2.55 -2.62
N THR A 144 -0.93 -3.36 -2.26
CA THR A 144 -0.74 -4.81 -2.05
C THR A 144 -0.14 -5.53 -3.27
N VAL A 145 -0.48 -5.11 -4.50
CA VAL A 145 0.08 -5.67 -5.73
C VAL A 145 1.57 -5.33 -5.88
N ASP A 146 1.98 -4.12 -5.51
CA ASP A 146 3.37 -3.70 -5.57
C ASP A 146 4.16 -4.45 -4.49
N LEU A 147 3.64 -4.52 -3.26
CA LEU A 147 4.25 -5.28 -2.16
C LEU A 147 4.38 -6.79 -2.49
N TYR A 148 3.37 -7.38 -3.15
CA TYR A 148 3.40 -8.78 -3.59
C TYR A 148 4.50 -9.06 -4.60
N ASN A 149 4.77 -8.12 -5.52
CA ASN A 149 5.71 -8.31 -6.63
C ASN A 149 7.12 -7.79 -6.36
N LEU A 150 7.42 -7.29 -5.15
CA LEU A 150 8.79 -6.89 -4.80
C LEU A 150 9.75 -8.06 -4.96
N LYS A 151 10.85 -7.83 -5.65
CA LYS A 151 11.94 -8.77 -5.82
C LYS A 151 13.08 -8.48 -4.84
N LYS A 152 13.98 -9.42 -4.64
CA LYS A 152 15.16 -9.19 -3.79
C LYS A 152 16.05 -8.06 -4.30
N GLU A 153 16.15 -7.93 -5.63
CA GLU A 153 16.87 -6.82 -6.27
C GLU A 153 16.23 -5.44 -6.02
N ASP A 154 14.99 -5.40 -5.55
CA ASP A 154 14.30 -4.17 -5.19
C ASP A 154 14.60 -3.70 -3.75
N TYR A 155 15.40 -4.45 -2.97
CA TYR A 155 15.70 -4.12 -1.58
C TYR A 155 17.21 -4.07 -1.32
N HIS A 156 17.73 -2.87 -1.09
CA HIS A 156 19.13 -2.61 -0.79
C HIS A 156 19.26 -1.57 0.32
N ASP A 157 20.15 -1.79 1.27
CA ASP A 157 20.53 -0.83 2.31
C ASP A 157 19.34 -0.24 3.10
N GLY A 158 18.30 -1.06 3.32
CA GLY A 158 17.10 -0.62 4.04
C GLY A 158 16.13 0.20 3.19
N ILE A 159 16.31 0.24 1.87
CA ILE A 159 15.46 0.95 0.93
C ILE A 159 14.83 -0.05 -0.03
N ILE A 160 13.51 0.04 -0.20
CA ILE A 160 12.82 -0.63 -1.30
C ILE A 160 12.69 0.32 -2.49
N SER A 161 13.00 -0.16 -3.69
CA SER A 161 12.87 0.57 -4.94
C SER A 161 12.05 -0.25 -5.93
N TYR A 162 10.99 0.32 -6.47
CA TYR A 162 10.08 -0.42 -7.33
C TYR A 162 9.39 0.46 -8.37
N LYS A 163 8.92 -0.15 -9.45
CA LYS A 163 8.08 0.48 -10.47
C LYS A 163 6.63 0.09 -10.24
N ARG A 164 5.79 1.08 -9.93
CA ARG A 164 4.39 0.85 -9.56
C ARG A 164 3.63 0.10 -10.67
N ALA A 165 3.13 -1.09 -10.38
CA ALA A 165 2.50 -2.00 -11.34
C ALA A 165 1.36 -1.35 -12.17
N LYS A 166 0.54 -0.49 -11.54
CA LYS A 166 -0.62 0.13 -12.20
C LYS A 166 -0.25 1.15 -13.28
N THR A 167 0.89 1.85 -13.13
CA THR A 167 1.19 3.06 -13.93
C THR A 167 2.55 3.03 -14.62
N ARG A 168 3.38 2.01 -14.41
CA ARG A 168 4.73 1.90 -15.01
C ARG A 168 4.74 2.00 -16.53
N HIS A 169 3.75 1.44 -17.22
CA HIS A 169 3.67 1.48 -18.68
C HIS A 169 3.07 2.77 -19.27
N SER A 170 2.52 3.65 -18.44
CA SER A 170 1.86 4.89 -18.89
C SER A 170 2.61 6.16 -18.50
N ARG A 171 3.74 6.03 -17.76
CA ARG A 171 4.55 7.14 -17.29
C ARG A 171 5.96 7.06 -17.87
N ALA A 172 6.54 8.21 -18.22
CA ALA A 172 7.90 8.29 -18.75
C ALA A 172 8.96 7.91 -17.69
N ASP A 173 8.68 8.14 -16.40
CA ASP A 173 9.51 7.75 -15.26
C ASP A 173 9.20 6.31 -14.79
N GLU A 174 8.46 5.53 -15.59
CA GLU A 174 8.02 4.17 -15.29
C GLU A 174 7.38 4.02 -13.90
N ALA A 175 6.92 5.13 -13.32
CA ALA A 175 6.38 5.19 -11.97
C ALA A 175 7.34 4.62 -10.90
N TYR A 176 8.65 4.88 -11.08
CA TYR A 176 9.68 4.49 -10.13
C TYR A 176 9.48 5.18 -8.77
N MET A 177 9.74 4.47 -7.68
CA MET A 177 9.59 4.93 -6.31
C MET A 177 10.63 4.27 -5.43
N GLU A 178 11.18 5.05 -4.50
CA GLU A 178 11.99 4.55 -3.40
C GLU A 178 11.33 4.86 -2.07
N MET A 179 11.35 3.89 -1.15
CA MET A 179 10.86 4.06 0.21
C MET A 179 11.80 3.40 1.21
N ARG A 180 12.21 4.16 2.21
CA ARG A 180 13.03 3.64 3.30
C ARG A 180 12.17 2.77 4.23
N VAL A 181 12.68 1.59 4.58
CA VAL A 181 12.10 0.71 5.59
C VAL A 181 12.51 1.25 6.96
N GLU A 182 11.57 1.88 7.64
CA GLU A 182 11.84 2.45 8.95
C GLU A 182 12.08 1.35 10.00
N PRO A 183 12.97 1.56 10.98
CA PRO A 183 13.30 0.57 12.01
C PRO A 183 12.07 0.03 12.76
N PHE A 184 11.05 0.86 12.91
CA PHE A 184 9.78 0.50 13.55
C PHE A 184 9.11 -0.74 12.96
N ILE A 185 9.19 -0.92 11.65
CA ILE A 185 8.54 -2.05 10.96
C ILE A 185 9.51 -3.18 10.63
N GLN A 186 10.78 -3.07 10.96
CA GLN A 186 11.80 -4.03 10.54
C GLN A 186 11.49 -5.47 10.96
N THR A 187 10.99 -5.67 12.16
CA THR A 187 10.60 -7.00 12.66
C THR A 187 9.46 -7.58 11.82
N THR A 188 8.43 -6.79 11.53
CA THR A 188 7.30 -7.23 10.67
C THR A 188 7.77 -7.45 9.24
N PHE A 189 8.65 -6.62 8.72
CA PHE A 189 9.23 -6.75 7.38
C PHE A 189 10.02 -8.06 7.26
N ASN A 190 10.94 -8.31 8.19
CA ASN A 190 11.78 -9.51 8.20
C ASN A 190 10.99 -10.81 8.37
N LYS A 191 9.85 -10.78 9.07
CA LYS A 191 8.98 -11.94 9.27
C LYS A 191 8.47 -12.55 7.96
N TYR A 192 8.36 -11.76 6.92
CA TYR A 192 7.81 -12.18 5.63
C TYR A 192 8.86 -12.32 4.55
N LEU A 193 10.15 -12.11 4.83
CA LEU A 193 11.20 -12.32 3.85
C LEU A 193 11.20 -13.78 3.36
N ALA A 194 11.37 -13.94 2.06
CA ALA A 194 11.54 -15.25 1.43
C ALA A 194 12.98 -15.76 1.61
N ASP A 195 13.17 -17.05 1.40
CA ASP A 195 14.50 -17.69 1.45
C ASP A 195 15.45 -17.08 0.42
N GLU A 196 16.77 -17.15 0.66
CA GLU A 196 17.78 -16.47 -0.17
C GLU A 196 17.73 -16.87 -1.67
N GLU A 197 17.26 -18.06 -1.96
CA GLU A 197 17.16 -18.62 -3.32
C GLU A 197 15.93 -18.13 -4.10
N ASP A 198 14.93 -17.56 -3.41
CA ASP A 198 13.73 -17.04 -4.05
C ASP A 198 14.02 -15.75 -4.85
N GLU A 199 13.36 -15.58 -6.00
CA GLU A 199 13.41 -14.35 -6.79
C GLU A 199 12.71 -13.18 -6.07
N TYR A 200 11.61 -13.47 -5.39
CA TYR A 200 10.78 -12.47 -4.73
C TYR A 200 11.26 -12.16 -3.31
N LEU A 201 11.06 -10.90 -2.90
CA LEU A 201 11.48 -10.42 -1.59
C LEU A 201 10.72 -11.11 -0.45
N PHE A 202 9.42 -11.35 -0.65
CA PHE A 202 8.54 -11.91 0.37
C PHE A 202 7.98 -13.26 -0.03
N VAL A 203 7.66 -14.08 0.97
CA VAL A 203 7.04 -15.41 0.83
C VAL A 203 5.64 -15.43 0.21
N PHE A 204 5.13 -14.28 -0.27
CA PHE A 204 3.75 -14.20 -0.74
C PHE A 204 3.53 -14.96 -2.05
N HIS A 205 4.54 -15.01 -2.93
CA HIS A 205 4.47 -15.78 -4.18
C HIS A 205 4.36 -17.30 -3.96
N SER A 206 4.99 -17.84 -2.90
CA SER A 206 4.87 -19.24 -2.54
C SER A 206 3.54 -19.59 -1.85
N ARG A 207 2.90 -18.60 -1.21
CA ARG A 207 1.67 -18.79 -0.41
C ARG A 207 0.38 -18.49 -1.16
N TYR A 208 0.44 -17.66 -2.19
CA TYR A 208 -0.74 -17.20 -2.93
C TYR A 208 -0.52 -17.33 -4.43
N ARG A 209 -1.55 -17.79 -5.13
CA ARG A 209 -1.51 -17.99 -6.58
C ARG A 209 -1.22 -16.71 -7.37
N ASP A 210 -1.73 -15.59 -6.91
CA ASP A 210 -1.62 -14.27 -7.56
C ASP A 210 -1.83 -13.12 -6.56
N SER A 211 -1.52 -11.90 -6.98
CA SER A 211 -1.67 -10.71 -6.16
C SER A 211 -3.12 -10.41 -5.75
N ASP A 212 -4.12 -10.84 -6.54
CA ASP A 212 -5.54 -10.66 -6.20
C ASP A 212 -5.93 -11.61 -5.04
N SER A 213 -5.46 -12.86 -5.03
CA SER A 213 -5.68 -13.81 -3.94
C SER A 213 -4.94 -13.40 -2.65
N PHE A 214 -3.73 -12.87 -2.77
CA PHE A 214 -3.02 -12.26 -1.64
C PHE A 214 -3.80 -11.08 -1.06
N CYS A 215 -4.21 -10.13 -1.90
CA CYS A 215 -5.01 -8.97 -1.47
C CYS A 215 -6.32 -9.39 -0.80
N ALA A 216 -6.98 -10.42 -1.32
CA ALA A 216 -8.19 -10.98 -0.71
C ALA A 216 -7.90 -11.58 0.67
N GLY A 217 -6.83 -12.36 0.82
CA GLY A 217 -6.38 -12.92 2.11
C GLY A 217 -6.12 -11.84 3.15
N VAL A 218 -5.37 -10.81 2.79
CA VAL A 218 -5.09 -9.64 3.64
C VAL A 218 -6.39 -8.95 4.09
N ASN A 219 -7.29 -8.66 3.15
CA ASN A 219 -8.55 -7.98 3.46
C ASN A 219 -9.49 -8.83 4.32
N ILE A 220 -9.47 -10.15 4.17
CA ILE A 220 -10.22 -11.07 5.06
C ILE A 220 -9.61 -11.02 6.47
N GLY A 221 -8.30 -11.02 6.59
CA GLY A 221 -7.61 -10.88 7.88
C GLY A 221 -7.97 -9.57 8.58
N ILE A 222 -7.89 -8.43 7.89
CA ILE A 222 -8.30 -7.12 8.40
C ILE A 222 -9.77 -7.13 8.84
N ARG A 223 -10.66 -7.72 8.03
CA ARG A 223 -12.09 -7.82 8.35
C ARG A 223 -12.34 -8.59 9.64
N LYS A 224 -11.59 -9.66 9.91
CA LYS A 224 -11.72 -10.41 11.17
C LYS A 224 -11.42 -9.55 12.39
N ILE A 225 -10.42 -8.65 12.27
CA ILE A 225 -10.11 -7.67 13.33
C ILE A 225 -11.26 -6.66 13.46
N CYS A 226 -11.79 -6.13 12.36
CA CYS A 226 -12.93 -5.20 12.39
C CYS A 226 -14.17 -5.82 13.04
N ILE A 227 -14.46 -7.09 12.77
CA ILE A 227 -15.57 -7.83 13.41
C ILE A 227 -15.32 -7.94 14.92
N ASP A 228 -14.11 -8.27 15.34
CA ASP A 228 -13.72 -8.33 16.75
C ASP A 228 -13.82 -6.96 17.45
N MET A 229 -13.61 -5.88 16.69
CA MET A 229 -13.84 -4.50 17.14
C MET A 229 -15.34 -4.14 17.25
N GLY A 230 -16.25 -5.02 16.87
CA GLY A 230 -17.69 -4.76 16.88
C GLY A 230 -18.16 -3.80 15.78
N MET A 231 -17.37 -3.62 14.71
CA MET A 231 -17.70 -2.70 13.63
C MET A 231 -18.83 -3.24 12.75
N LYS A 232 -19.63 -2.33 12.17
CA LYS A 232 -20.62 -2.68 11.12
C LYS A 232 -19.92 -2.92 9.80
N LYS A 233 -20.50 -3.76 8.93
CA LYS A 233 -19.93 -4.17 7.64
C LYS A 233 -19.52 -2.99 6.74
N GLU A 234 -20.30 -1.93 6.76
CA GLU A 234 -20.09 -0.70 5.98
C GLU A 234 -18.85 0.09 6.44
N GLN A 235 -18.39 -0.15 7.66
CA GLN A 235 -17.28 0.52 8.30
C GLN A 235 -15.96 -0.29 8.25
N PHE A 236 -16.01 -1.52 7.72
CA PHE A 236 -14.84 -2.39 7.71
C PHE A 236 -13.66 -1.78 6.96
N TYR A 237 -12.50 -1.90 7.57
CA TYR A 237 -11.24 -1.51 6.94
C TYR A 237 -10.80 -2.51 5.88
N CYS A 238 -9.94 -2.07 5.01
CA CYS A 238 -9.22 -2.89 4.04
C CYS A 238 -7.79 -2.33 3.88
N GLY A 239 -6.92 -3.02 3.18
CA GLY A 239 -5.56 -2.54 2.95
C GLY A 239 -5.53 -1.11 2.36
N TYR A 240 -6.49 -0.78 1.49
CA TYR A 240 -6.58 0.54 0.89
C TYR A 240 -6.99 1.65 1.89
N THR A 241 -7.67 1.31 2.99
CA THR A 241 -7.98 2.21 4.11
C THR A 241 -6.67 2.80 4.68
N PHE A 242 -5.67 1.98 4.91
CA PHE A 242 -4.39 2.41 5.48
C PHE A 242 -3.60 3.31 4.54
N ARG A 243 -3.68 3.11 3.23
CA ARG A 243 -3.13 4.04 2.25
C ARG A 243 -3.84 5.40 2.27
N HIS A 244 -5.17 5.42 2.37
CA HIS A 244 -5.92 6.67 2.50
C HIS A 244 -5.64 7.38 3.82
N THR A 245 -5.51 6.61 4.90
CA THR A 245 -5.16 7.11 6.22
C THR A 245 -3.79 7.77 6.22
N TRP A 246 -2.79 7.13 5.61
CA TRP A 246 -1.47 7.73 5.44
C TRP A 246 -1.56 9.10 4.76
N ALA A 247 -2.27 9.19 3.64
CA ALA A 247 -2.43 10.45 2.90
C ALA A 247 -3.18 11.53 3.70
N THR A 248 -4.22 11.12 4.44
CA THR A 248 -5.03 12.05 5.24
C THR A 248 -4.25 12.59 6.43
N ILE A 249 -3.54 11.73 7.15
CA ILE A 249 -2.68 12.14 8.27
C ILE A 249 -1.52 13.01 7.78
N ALA A 250 -0.91 12.67 6.63
CA ALA A 250 0.13 13.49 6.03
C ALA A 250 -0.31 14.94 5.86
N GLN A 251 -1.49 15.14 5.27
CA GLN A 251 -2.00 16.47 4.95
C GLN A 251 -2.58 17.19 6.16
N ASN A 252 -3.41 16.51 6.97
CA ASN A 252 -4.23 17.16 7.99
C ASN A 252 -3.52 17.27 9.34
N ASP A 253 -2.64 16.31 9.65
CA ASP A 253 -2.02 16.20 10.97
C ASP A 253 -0.51 16.45 10.95
N CYS A 254 0.13 16.26 9.79
CA CYS A 254 1.56 16.48 9.61
C CYS A 254 1.89 17.70 8.74
N ASP A 255 0.90 18.53 8.36
CA ASP A 255 1.06 19.76 7.59
C ASP A 255 1.80 19.57 6.25
N ALA A 256 1.70 18.38 5.64
CA ALA A 256 2.31 18.10 4.35
C ALA A 256 1.51 18.79 3.24
N ASN A 257 2.19 19.45 2.30
CA ASN A 257 1.50 19.96 1.13
C ASN A 257 1.03 18.82 0.21
N ILE A 258 0.00 19.07 -0.58
CA ILE A 258 -0.62 18.05 -1.43
C ILE A 258 0.36 17.47 -2.47
N ALA A 259 1.38 18.23 -2.89
CA ALA A 259 2.40 17.75 -3.81
C ALA A 259 3.31 16.71 -3.17
N ASP A 260 3.71 16.89 -1.90
CA ASP A 260 4.51 15.92 -1.15
C ASP A 260 3.69 14.65 -0.85
N VAL A 261 2.40 14.80 -0.51
CA VAL A 261 1.48 13.67 -0.34
C VAL A 261 1.35 12.88 -1.66
N ALA A 262 1.15 13.57 -2.77
CA ALA A 262 1.06 12.94 -4.08
C ALA A 262 2.38 12.28 -4.49
N PHE A 263 3.52 12.88 -4.16
CA PHE A 263 4.86 12.33 -4.39
C PHE A 263 5.06 11.04 -3.57
N GLY A 264 4.81 11.06 -2.27
CA GLY A 264 4.92 9.90 -1.40
C GLY A 264 3.99 8.74 -1.80
N LEU A 265 2.82 9.04 -2.37
CA LEU A 265 1.90 8.05 -2.93
C LEU A 265 2.27 7.61 -4.36
N ASN A 266 3.33 8.12 -4.94
CA ASN A 266 3.71 7.91 -6.35
C ASN A 266 2.56 8.21 -7.33
N HIS A 267 1.85 9.32 -7.10
CA HIS A 267 0.86 9.84 -8.03
C HIS A 267 1.52 10.74 -9.08
N SER A 268 1.02 10.74 -10.32
CA SER A 268 1.46 11.70 -11.33
C SER A 268 1.02 13.11 -10.91
N GLN A 269 1.97 14.02 -10.85
CA GLN A 269 1.72 15.43 -10.58
C GLN A 269 1.80 16.16 -11.93
N GLY A 270 0.90 16.88 -12.40
CA GLY A 270 0.76 17.48 -13.73
C GLY A 270 1.98 18.21 -14.37
N TYR A 271 3.12 18.27 -13.71
CA TYR A 271 4.33 18.99 -14.12
C TYR A 271 5.33 18.13 -14.94
N LYS A 272 4.89 17.46 -16.00
CA LYS A 272 5.75 16.55 -16.79
C LYS A 272 7.03 17.20 -17.32
N VAL A 273 6.93 18.42 -17.84
CA VAL A 273 8.07 19.14 -18.45
C VAL A 273 9.08 19.54 -17.36
N THR A 274 8.62 20.18 -16.30
CA THR A 274 9.49 20.66 -15.21
C THR A 274 10.22 19.53 -14.50
N ARG A 275 9.58 18.35 -14.36
CA ARG A 275 10.20 17.16 -13.76
C ARG A 275 11.40 16.63 -14.55
N GLY A 276 11.46 16.82 -15.86
CA GLY A 276 12.61 16.44 -16.68
C GLY A 276 13.91 17.19 -16.36
N TYR A 277 13.80 18.34 -15.68
CA TYR A 277 14.94 19.18 -15.30
C TYR A 277 15.41 18.95 -13.86
N VAL A 278 14.64 18.23 -13.04
CA VAL A 278 14.93 18.07 -11.62
C VAL A 278 15.34 16.62 -11.35
N LYS A 279 16.51 16.42 -10.75
CA LYS A 279 16.89 15.10 -10.21
C LYS A 279 15.91 14.73 -9.09
N ILE A 280 15.30 13.56 -9.20
CA ILE A 280 14.37 13.07 -8.20
C ILE A 280 15.14 12.73 -6.92
N ASP A 281 14.73 13.31 -5.81
CA ASP A 281 15.21 13.01 -4.46
C ASP A 281 14.05 12.45 -3.62
N PHE A 282 14.14 11.18 -3.28
CA PHE A 282 13.13 10.48 -2.49
C PHE A 282 13.25 10.73 -0.99
N THR A 283 14.31 11.37 -0.51
CA THR A 283 14.51 11.70 0.91
C THR A 283 13.30 12.44 1.49
N ARG A 284 12.70 13.35 0.72
CA ARG A 284 11.48 14.05 1.13
C ARG A 284 10.30 13.11 1.42
N ALA A 285 10.14 12.06 0.62
CA ALA A 285 9.09 11.06 0.85
C ALA A 285 9.40 10.21 2.09
N TRP A 286 10.67 9.89 2.32
CA TRP A 286 11.10 9.13 3.50
C TRP A 286 10.90 9.94 4.78
N GLU A 287 11.29 11.22 4.79
CA GLU A 287 11.12 12.11 5.94
C GLU A 287 9.63 12.34 6.26
N LEU A 288 8.80 12.54 5.24
CA LEU A 288 7.36 12.63 5.43
C LEU A 288 6.79 11.33 6.01
N ASN A 289 7.20 10.18 5.47
CA ASN A 289 6.78 8.88 5.98
C ASN A 289 7.19 8.67 7.44
N ALA A 290 8.43 8.98 7.79
CA ALA A 290 8.92 8.91 9.17
C ALA A 290 8.13 9.84 10.11
N LYS A 291 7.81 11.07 9.67
CA LYS A 291 6.99 12.02 10.43
C LYS A 291 5.58 11.48 10.70
N ILE A 292 4.97 10.82 9.72
CA ILE A 292 3.63 10.22 9.87
C ILE A 292 3.67 9.03 10.84
N ILE A 293 4.68 8.17 10.73
CA ILE A 293 4.90 7.05 11.64
C ILE A 293 5.09 7.57 13.07
N ASP A 294 5.94 8.59 13.24
CA ASP A 294 6.17 9.23 14.54
C ASP A 294 4.87 9.81 15.11
N PHE A 295 4.08 10.50 14.30
CA PHE A 295 2.81 11.06 14.70
C PHE A 295 1.82 9.99 15.18
N VAL A 296 1.69 8.90 14.41
CA VAL A 296 0.70 7.85 14.73
C VAL A 296 1.15 6.99 15.89
N PHE A 297 2.40 6.56 15.95
CA PHE A 297 2.81 5.51 16.88
C PHE A 297 3.60 6.03 18.09
N PHE A 298 4.16 7.26 18.03
CA PHE A 298 5.04 7.78 19.08
C PHE A 298 4.60 9.12 19.65
N SER A 299 3.71 9.88 18.98
CA SER A 299 3.25 11.17 19.51
C SER A 299 2.15 11.02 20.54
N ASN A 300 2.45 11.32 21.81
CA ASN A 300 1.48 11.43 22.89
C ASN A 300 0.70 12.77 22.86
N LYS A 301 0.09 13.16 21.75
CA LYS A 301 -0.86 14.28 21.77
C LYS A 301 -2.21 13.80 22.29
N LYS A 302 -2.53 14.11 23.55
CA LYS A 302 -3.90 14.07 24.06
C LYS A 302 -4.75 14.98 23.19
N SER A 303 -5.63 14.41 22.37
CA SER A 303 -6.65 15.19 21.67
C SER A 303 -7.53 15.87 22.71
N LYS A 304 -7.74 17.18 22.56
CA LYS A 304 -8.77 17.90 23.31
C LYS A 304 -10.12 17.44 22.75
N GLN A 305 -10.68 16.37 23.30
CA GLN A 305 -12.12 16.08 23.45
C GLN A 305 -12.36 14.58 23.68
N GLY A 306 -13.07 14.27 24.78
CA GLY A 306 -13.67 12.96 25.06
C GLY A 306 -13.06 12.23 26.27
N LYS A 307 -13.85 12.12 27.32
CA LYS A 307 -13.52 11.44 28.57
C LYS A 307 -13.03 9.99 28.32
N ALA A 308 -11.85 9.68 28.83
CA ALA A 308 -11.26 8.35 28.83
C ALA A 308 -12.08 7.37 29.69
N ARG A 309 -12.25 6.15 29.14
CA ARG A 309 -12.47 4.93 29.95
C ARG A 309 -11.11 4.25 30.11
N ASP A 310 -10.77 3.94 31.34
CA ASP A 310 -9.56 3.20 31.71
C ASP A 310 -9.59 1.81 31.05
N LEU A 311 -8.64 1.55 30.15
CA LEU A 311 -8.35 0.23 29.59
C LEU A 311 -6.91 -0.11 29.99
N GLU A 312 -6.72 -1.34 30.45
CA GLU A 312 -5.42 -1.88 30.85
C GLU A 312 -4.37 -1.73 29.73
N GLU A 313 -3.18 -1.25 30.10
CA GLU A 313 -2.10 -0.92 29.17
C GLU A 313 -1.48 -2.17 28.53
N PRO A 314 -1.21 -2.16 27.20
CA PRO A 314 -0.48 -3.24 26.55
C PRO A 314 1.01 -3.23 26.93
N ALA A 315 1.62 -4.42 26.96
CA ALA A 315 2.92 -4.72 27.52
C ALA A 315 4.16 -4.08 26.85
N TYR A 316 4.00 -3.20 25.86
CA TYR A 316 5.11 -2.52 25.16
C TYR A 316 4.82 -1.03 25.02
N LYS A 317 5.29 -0.24 25.99
CA LYS A 317 5.31 1.23 25.87
C LYS A 317 6.53 1.64 25.06
N LEU A 318 6.32 1.97 23.78
CA LEU A 318 7.33 2.64 22.97
C LEU A 318 7.46 4.09 23.43
N PHE A 319 8.64 4.52 23.83
CA PHE A 319 8.92 5.91 24.17
C PHE A 319 9.67 6.64 23.05
N ARG A 320 9.41 7.94 22.89
CA ARG A 320 10.12 8.76 21.92
C ARG A 320 11.45 9.23 22.50
N ILE A 321 12.54 8.94 21.81
CA ILE A 321 13.87 9.47 22.15
C ILE A 321 13.89 10.97 21.88
N SER A 322 14.28 11.76 22.87
CA SER A 322 14.47 13.20 22.74
C SER A 322 15.87 13.61 23.22
N PRO A 323 16.44 14.73 22.73
CA PRO A 323 17.79 15.17 23.12
C PRO A 323 17.97 15.45 24.60
N LYS A 324 16.89 15.64 25.36
CA LYS A 324 16.92 15.87 26.80
C LYS A 324 16.82 14.60 27.64
N MET A 325 16.60 13.46 27.00
CA MET A 325 16.34 12.18 27.66
C MET A 325 17.64 11.43 27.87
N MET A 326 17.87 10.91 29.08
CA MET A 326 18.99 10.02 29.34
C MET A 326 18.61 8.60 28.94
N ILE A 327 19.31 8.05 27.96
CA ILE A 327 19.08 6.71 27.42
C ILE A 327 20.19 5.78 27.85
N HIS A 328 19.81 4.68 28.51
CA HIS A 328 20.69 3.53 28.71
C HIS A 328 20.40 2.50 27.62
N ALA A 329 21.38 2.25 26.78
CA ALA A 329 21.25 1.37 25.62
C ALA A 329 22.20 0.19 25.72
N ARG A 330 21.69 -1.04 25.50
CA ARG A 330 22.45 -2.28 25.52
C ARG A 330 22.27 -3.01 24.20
N ALA A 331 23.35 -3.52 23.64
CA ALA A 331 23.33 -4.41 22.50
C ALA A 331 23.54 -5.86 22.97
N TYR A 332 22.68 -6.75 22.51
CA TYR A 332 22.71 -8.18 22.83
C TYR A 332 23.01 -9.00 21.58
N PHE A 333 23.92 -9.95 21.70
CA PHE A 333 24.16 -10.97 20.71
C PHE A 333 24.04 -12.34 21.37
N LYS A 334 23.18 -13.21 20.82
CA LYS A 334 22.87 -14.53 21.41
C LYS A 334 22.50 -14.45 22.91
N GLY A 335 21.78 -13.42 23.31
CA GLY A 335 21.33 -13.23 24.68
C GLY A 335 22.35 -12.64 25.66
N VAL A 336 23.59 -12.37 25.21
CA VAL A 336 24.65 -11.78 26.02
C VAL A 336 24.80 -10.30 25.67
N VAL A 337 25.00 -9.43 26.67
CA VAL A 337 25.32 -8.00 26.45
C VAL A 337 26.72 -7.91 25.85
N VAL A 338 26.81 -7.34 24.65
CA VAL A 338 28.07 -7.17 23.90
C VAL A 338 28.54 -5.73 23.82
N ALA A 339 27.65 -4.79 24.04
CA ALA A 339 28.00 -3.37 24.19
C ALA A 339 26.91 -2.66 25.00
N GLU A 340 27.28 -1.63 25.74
CA GLU A 340 26.34 -0.76 26.42
C GLU A 340 26.84 0.68 26.47
N LEU A 341 25.92 1.63 26.53
CA LEU A 341 26.22 3.05 26.76
C LEU A 341 25.04 3.73 27.48
N THR A 342 25.36 4.79 28.21
CA THR A 342 24.34 5.68 28.77
C THR A 342 24.71 7.09 28.39
N ASN A 343 23.82 7.77 27.66
CA ASN A 343 24.08 9.13 27.22
C ASN A 343 22.78 9.94 27.04
N ILE A 344 22.95 11.24 26.90
CA ILE A 344 21.93 12.24 26.60
C ILE A 344 22.24 12.85 25.21
N GLY A 345 21.24 13.46 24.58
CA GLY A 345 21.41 14.16 23.30
C GLY A 345 21.02 13.37 22.05
N PHE A 346 20.53 12.16 22.20
CA PHE A 346 20.00 11.40 21.09
C PHE A 346 18.62 11.93 20.64
N SER A 347 18.45 12.13 19.35
CA SER A 347 17.18 12.57 18.74
C SER A 347 16.35 11.42 18.19
N ASN A 348 16.97 10.27 17.95
CA ASN A 348 16.32 9.07 17.39
C ASN A 348 17.15 7.80 17.66
N ILE A 349 16.53 6.64 17.38
CA ILE A 349 17.14 5.33 17.59
C ILE A 349 18.41 5.11 16.74
N ASN A 350 18.48 5.63 15.53
CA ASN A 350 19.63 5.42 14.66
C ASN A 350 20.89 6.07 15.24
N GLN A 351 20.75 7.21 15.91
CA GLN A 351 21.88 7.85 16.61
C GLN A 351 22.36 7.01 17.79
N VAL A 352 21.45 6.37 18.52
CA VAL A 352 21.81 5.46 19.63
C VAL A 352 22.54 4.22 19.09
N ILE A 353 22.01 3.60 18.02
CA ILE A 353 22.65 2.45 17.37
C ILE A 353 24.01 2.83 16.80
N ALA A 354 24.13 3.98 16.12
CA ALA A 354 25.39 4.48 15.61
C ALA A 354 26.44 4.71 16.71
N ALA A 355 26.00 5.19 17.87
CA ALA A 355 26.87 5.37 19.02
C ALA A 355 27.33 4.05 19.66
N LEU A 356 26.47 3.01 19.65
CA LEU A 356 26.83 1.66 20.13
C LEU A 356 27.69 0.86 19.17
N THR A 357 27.53 1.10 17.86
CA THR A 357 28.21 0.33 16.81
C THR A 357 29.72 0.22 16.96
N PRO A 358 30.47 1.30 17.29
CA PRO A 358 31.91 1.21 17.50
C PRO A 358 32.34 0.31 18.67
N HIS A 359 31.44 0.07 19.60
CA HIS A 359 31.68 -0.73 20.81
C HIS A 359 31.31 -2.21 20.63
N LEU A 360 30.73 -2.59 19.48
CA LEU A 360 30.42 -3.98 19.20
C LEU A 360 31.68 -4.79 18.91
N PRO A 361 31.73 -6.09 19.30
CA PRO A 361 32.86 -6.97 18.98
C PRO A 361 33.14 -7.02 17.49
N LYS A 362 34.41 -6.86 17.09
CA LYS A 362 34.83 -6.83 15.68
C LYS A 362 34.68 -8.19 14.99
N ASP A 363 34.72 -9.27 15.73
CA ASP A 363 34.64 -10.67 15.30
C ASP A 363 33.19 -11.16 15.11
N MET A 364 32.19 -10.32 15.34
CA MET A 364 30.80 -10.70 15.09
C MET A 364 30.56 -10.98 13.60
N PRO A 365 29.90 -12.10 13.25
CA PRO A 365 29.63 -12.45 11.86
C PRO A 365 28.79 -11.40 11.12
N VAL A 366 29.08 -11.15 9.86
CA VAL A 366 28.22 -10.35 8.97
C VAL A 366 26.90 -11.10 8.80
N GLY A 367 25.78 -10.39 8.86
CA GLY A 367 24.42 -10.98 8.77
C GLY A 367 23.86 -11.46 10.11
N CYS A 368 24.64 -11.44 11.21
CA CYS A 368 24.07 -11.80 12.52
C CYS A 368 23.11 -10.74 13.02
N THR A 369 22.06 -11.17 13.74
CA THR A 369 21.10 -10.28 14.38
C THR A 369 21.61 -9.80 15.74
N VAL A 370 21.63 -8.49 15.91
CA VAL A 370 21.92 -7.82 17.18
C VAL A 370 20.63 -7.21 17.71
N GLN A 371 20.29 -7.51 18.96
CA GLN A 371 19.15 -6.92 19.65
C GLN A 371 19.63 -5.73 20.49
N PHE A 372 18.99 -4.59 20.30
CA PHE A 372 19.26 -3.36 21.07
C PHE A 372 18.10 -3.13 22.04
N ARG A 373 18.41 -3.03 23.33
CA ARG A 373 17.46 -2.62 24.37
C ARG A 373 17.80 -1.23 24.84
N LEU A 374 16.83 -0.34 24.78
CA LEU A 374 16.96 1.05 25.20
C LEU A 374 16.04 1.28 26.40
N THR A 375 16.61 1.78 27.48
CA THR A 375 15.88 2.13 28.69
C THR A 375 15.94 3.65 28.84
N ASN A 376 14.79 4.29 28.96
CA ASN A 376 14.72 5.68 29.40
C ASN A 376 14.99 5.73 30.91
N CYS A 377 16.10 6.35 31.31
CA CYS A 377 16.50 6.39 32.71
C CYS A 377 15.54 7.18 33.60
N ASP A 378 14.77 8.12 33.05
CA ASP A 378 13.86 8.98 33.79
C ASP A 378 12.59 8.27 34.27
N ASN A 379 12.09 7.32 33.45
CA ASN A 379 10.82 6.64 33.73
C ASN A 379 10.87 5.11 33.63
N GLN A 380 12.06 4.54 33.41
CA GLN A 380 12.32 3.09 33.30
C GLN A 380 11.55 2.40 32.15
N GLN A 381 11.07 3.15 31.19
CA GLN A 381 10.46 2.55 29.99
C GLN A 381 11.53 1.90 29.12
N GLU A 382 11.23 0.71 28.62
CA GLU A 382 12.12 -0.03 27.73
C GLU A 382 11.53 -0.18 26.33
N MET A 383 12.41 -0.18 25.33
CA MET A 383 12.08 -0.62 23.98
C MET A 383 13.21 -1.48 23.41
N VAL A 384 12.81 -2.41 22.53
CA VAL A 384 13.70 -3.40 21.95
C VAL A 384 13.70 -3.28 20.44
N TYR A 385 14.91 -3.28 19.85
CA TYR A 385 15.13 -3.29 18.43
C TYR A 385 16.05 -4.43 18.02
N GLU A 386 15.85 -4.95 16.81
CA GLU A 386 16.74 -5.93 16.23
C GLU A 386 17.28 -5.42 14.89
N ARG A 387 18.57 -5.62 14.66
CA ARG A 387 19.24 -5.22 13.42
C ARG A 387 20.26 -6.27 13.02
N SER A 388 20.31 -6.59 11.73
CA SER A 388 21.34 -7.45 11.16
C SER A 388 22.63 -6.66 10.91
N LYS A 389 23.78 -7.25 11.26
CA LYS A 389 25.10 -6.65 11.04
C LYS A 389 25.45 -6.69 9.56
N GLY A 390 25.46 -5.52 8.89
CA GLY A 390 25.89 -5.33 7.51
C GLY A 390 27.41 -5.14 7.38
N LYS A 391 27.97 -5.03 6.15
CA LYS A 391 29.39 -4.79 5.89
C LYS A 391 29.91 -3.41 6.37
N GLY A 392 29.09 -2.52 6.86
CA GLY A 392 29.41 -1.19 7.36
C GLY A 392 28.78 -0.89 8.73
N PHE A 393 28.58 -1.90 9.54
CA PHE A 393 27.97 -1.80 10.86
C PHE A 393 29.01 -1.43 11.90
#